data_13a30e70f863b0789b77264e4fe671de
#
_entry.id   13a30e70f863b0789b77264e4fe671de
#
_cell.length_a   1.000
_cell.length_b   1.000
_cell.length_c   1.000
_cell.angle_alpha   90.00
_cell.angle_beta   90.00
_cell.angle_gamma   90.00
#
_symmetry.space_group_name_H-M   'P 1'
#
loop_
_entity.id
_entity.type
_entity.pdbx_description
1 polymer ?
#
loop_
_entity_poly.entity_id
_entity_poly.type
_entity_poly.pdbx_seq_one_letter_code
_entity_poly.pdbx_strand_id
1 'polypeptide(L)'
;MKRLALFVLAFLFATGSAAVAGAASSTANRFVHASGKYLVDPEGHTLQLRGINIGNWLVPEGYMFGLDGGPASPREIETFFNELISPAEAARFWKAYREAYITEEDIHFLSQTGVNSIRIPLHYKFFIPGNEEGFALLDRAVGWAEKYHLYVVLDLHCAPGGQTGANIDDSWGYPWLYESEASQAMTVAVWKRIAAHYRDNPTVLGYDLLNEPIPHFPALQKYNNQLEPLYKRLTAAIRTADTNHLIILGGAQWDSNFAVFGAPFDSNLMYTFHKYWTAPNEEVIQTYLDFRNRYNVPIWLGESGENTDAWVHDFVQVLEKDEVGWAFWPYKKMDSASSFVTWQKPAYWDEIIAYGRMPGNTGDAEKRIAARPSLEHARAAFQSLLENVRLAHCQTNAGYIRALNLTVPSNELNRRKP
;
A
#
# COMPACT_ATOMS: atom_id res chain seq x y z
N MET A 1 83.38 -52.07 38.37
CA MET A 1 82.47 -50.94 38.63
C MET A 1 82.16 -50.36 37.27
N LYS A 2 81.05 -50.76 36.65
CA LYS A 2 80.57 -50.30 35.30
C LYS A 2 79.38 -49.35 35.52
N ARG A 3 79.54 -48.13 35.10
CA ARG A 3 78.46 -47.13 35.03
C ARG A 3 77.69 -47.34 33.80
N LEU A 4 76.38 -47.57 33.87
CA LEU A 4 75.42 -47.69 32.80
C LEU A 4 74.90 -46.27 32.48
N ALA A 5 75.06 -45.82 31.28
CA ALA A 5 74.52 -44.56 30.83
C ALA A 5 73.13 -44.80 30.15
N LEU A 6 72.11 -44.15 30.69
CA LEU A 6 70.76 -44.23 30.19
C LEU A 6 70.54 -43.09 29.21
N PHE A 7 70.31 -43.43 27.92
CA PHE A 7 69.88 -42.47 26.89
C PHE A 7 68.35 -42.33 26.98
N VAL A 8 67.88 -41.14 27.29
CA VAL A 8 66.46 -40.77 27.19
C VAL A 8 66.23 -40.12 25.83
N LEU A 9 65.50 -40.82 24.99
CA LEU A 9 65.03 -40.29 23.70
C LEU A 9 63.76 -39.46 23.90
N ALA A 10 63.84 -38.13 23.77
CA ALA A 10 62.67 -37.24 23.81
C ALA A 10 62.01 -37.20 22.43
N PHE A 11 60.79 -37.76 22.30
CA PHE A 11 59.93 -37.58 21.15
C PHE A 11 59.21 -36.25 21.30
N LEU A 12 59.52 -35.29 20.45
CA LEU A 12 58.74 -34.05 20.25
C LEU A 12 57.52 -34.37 19.37
N PHE A 13 56.37 -34.43 19.99
CA PHE A 13 55.10 -34.39 19.28
C PHE A 13 54.81 -32.94 18.89
N ALA A 14 54.96 -32.61 17.60
CA ALA A 14 54.49 -31.37 17.02
C ALA A 14 52.97 -31.50 16.82
N THR A 15 52.16 -30.95 17.73
CA THR A 15 50.72 -30.78 17.51
C THR A 15 50.49 -29.61 16.58
N GLY A 16 50.32 -29.93 15.31
CA GLY A 16 49.83 -28.96 14.31
C GLY A 16 48.37 -28.62 14.63
N SER A 17 48.14 -27.45 15.24
CA SER A 17 46.77 -26.86 15.31
C SER A 17 46.38 -26.42 13.92
N ALA A 18 45.57 -27.22 13.21
CA ALA A 18 44.84 -26.78 12.04
C ALA A 18 43.79 -25.73 12.51
N ALA A 19 44.10 -24.47 12.27
CA ALA A 19 43.09 -23.43 12.35
C ALA A 19 41.98 -23.72 11.35
N VAL A 20 40.85 -24.24 11.81
CA VAL A 20 39.63 -24.26 11.03
C VAL A 20 39.21 -22.81 10.87
N ALA A 21 39.53 -22.23 9.73
CA ALA A 21 38.95 -20.99 9.30
C ALA A 21 37.43 -21.25 9.18
N GLY A 22 36.70 -20.90 10.22
CA GLY A 22 35.27 -20.84 10.17
C GLY A 22 34.89 -19.86 9.04
N ALA A 23 34.37 -20.39 7.93
CA ALA A 23 33.70 -19.59 6.97
C ALA A 23 32.63 -18.82 7.74
N ALA A 24 32.81 -17.51 7.90
CA ALA A 24 31.74 -16.65 8.33
C ALA A 24 30.64 -16.86 7.30
N SER A 25 29.59 -17.57 7.67
CA SER A 25 28.35 -17.60 6.93
C SER A 25 27.95 -16.15 6.80
N SER A 26 28.14 -15.53 5.63
CA SER A 26 27.43 -14.31 5.30
C SER A 26 25.96 -14.69 5.48
N THR A 27 25.30 -14.16 6.49
CA THR A 27 23.85 -14.22 6.59
C THR A 27 23.36 -13.52 5.34
N ALA A 28 22.97 -14.31 4.31
CA ALA A 28 22.43 -13.78 3.09
C ALA A 28 21.33 -12.80 3.49
N ASN A 29 21.36 -11.59 2.93
CA ASN A 29 20.35 -10.59 3.22
C ASN A 29 19.00 -11.16 2.76
N ARG A 30 18.11 -11.45 3.69
CA ARG A 30 16.80 -12.05 3.41
C ARG A 30 15.80 -11.03 2.88
N PHE A 31 16.16 -9.76 2.85
CA PHE A 31 15.27 -8.66 2.55
C PHE A 31 15.67 -7.97 1.25
N VAL A 32 14.68 -7.50 0.53
CA VAL A 32 14.90 -6.55 -0.56
C VAL A 32 15.52 -5.28 0.01
N HIS A 33 16.51 -4.72 -0.66
CA HIS A 33 17.20 -3.52 -0.21
C HIS A 33 17.58 -2.60 -1.36
N ALA A 34 17.82 -1.33 -1.04
CA ALA A 34 18.31 -0.36 -1.99
C ALA A 34 19.81 -0.56 -2.25
N SER A 35 20.20 -0.57 -3.53
CA SER A 35 21.59 -0.64 -3.97
C SER A 35 21.78 0.33 -5.14
N GLY A 36 22.30 1.51 -4.84
CA GLY A 36 22.37 2.58 -5.84
C GLY A 36 20.95 2.93 -6.34
N LYS A 37 20.75 2.96 -7.64
CA LYS A 37 19.48 3.31 -8.29
C LYS A 37 18.44 2.18 -8.30
N TYR A 38 18.78 1.01 -7.79
CA TYR A 38 17.99 -0.21 -7.94
C TYR A 38 17.57 -0.78 -6.59
N LEU A 39 16.54 -1.58 -6.64
CA LEU A 39 16.23 -2.56 -5.61
C LEU A 39 16.95 -3.87 -5.94
N VAL A 40 17.42 -4.55 -4.92
CA VAL A 40 18.10 -5.85 -5.05
C VAL A 40 17.37 -6.85 -4.18
N ASP A 41 17.05 -8.01 -4.75
CA ASP A 41 16.40 -9.11 -4.05
C ASP A 41 17.39 -9.89 -3.15
N PRO A 42 16.91 -10.84 -2.33
CA PRO A 42 17.77 -11.67 -1.47
C PRO A 42 18.82 -12.49 -2.23
N GLU A 43 18.58 -12.80 -3.48
CA GLU A 43 19.48 -13.57 -4.37
C GLU A 43 20.55 -12.69 -5.03
N GLY A 44 20.43 -11.36 -4.89
CA GLY A 44 21.36 -10.38 -5.44
C GLY A 44 21.02 -9.90 -6.85
N HIS A 45 19.81 -10.20 -7.35
CA HIS A 45 19.36 -9.72 -8.66
C HIS A 45 18.67 -8.37 -8.52
N THR A 46 18.74 -7.56 -9.58
CA THR A 46 17.93 -6.33 -9.67
C THR A 46 16.46 -6.68 -9.73
N LEU A 47 15.69 -6.07 -8.84
CA LEU A 47 14.24 -6.23 -8.73
C LEU A 47 13.53 -4.99 -9.27
N GLN A 48 12.77 -5.15 -10.36
CA GLN A 48 11.82 -4.16 -10.82
C GLN A 48 10.42 -4.52 -10.33
N LEU A 49 9.79 -3.63 -9.57
CA LEU A 49 8.44 -3.86 -9.06
C LEU A 49 7.41 -3.68 -10.19
N ARG A 50 6.50 -4.62 -10.33
CA ARG A 50 5.31 -4.58 -11.17
C ARG A 50 4.12 -4.90 -10.27
N GLY A 51 3.40 -3.87 -9.85
CA GLY A 51 2.45 -4.02 -8.77
C GLY A 51 1.06 -3.49 -9.06
N ILE A 52 0.20 -3.74 -8.11
CA ILE A 52 -1.17 -3.22 -8.07
C ILE A 52 -1.53 -2.76 -6.66
N ASN A 53 -2.31 -1.68 -6.57
CA ASN A 53 -2.79 -1.16 -5.31
C ASN A 53 -4.08 -1.86 -4.88
N ILE A 54 -4.13 -2.32 -3.64
CA ILE A 54 -5.32 -2.93 -3.00
C ILE A 54 -6.20 -1.80 -2.42
N GLY A 55 -6.62 -0.87 -3.29
CA GLY A 55 -7.50 0.23 -2.91
C GLY A 55 -8.87 -0.23 -2.43
N ASN A 56 -9.56 0.63 -1.69
CA ASN A 56 -10.93 0.44 -1.20
C ASN A 56 -11.14 -0.71 -0.20
N TRP A 57 -10.07 -1.35 0.29
CA TRP A 57 -10.18 -2.43 1.27
C TRP A 57 -10.21 -1.92 2.72
N LEU A 58 -9.08 -1.38 3.22
CA LEU A 58 -8.97 -0.81 4.57
C LEU A 58 -9.17 0.71 4.58
N VAL A 59 -9.15 1.33 3.41
CA VAL A 59 -9.44 2.74 3.18
C VAL A 59 -10.53 2.82 2.10
N PRO A 60 -11.81 2.84 2.48
CA PRO A 60 -12.90 2.99 1.52
C PRO A 60 -12.97 4.42 0.99
N GLU A 61 -13.15 4.56 -0.33
CA GLU A 61 -13.27 5.83 -1.02
C GLU A 61 -14.60 5.91 -1.78
N GLY A 62 -15.32 7.03 -1.63
CA GLY A 62 -16.69 7.16 -2.12
C GLY A 62 -16.83 6.94 -3.63
N TYR A 63 -15.91 7.48 -4.43
CA TYR A 63 -15.96 7.33 -5.88
C TYR A 63 -15.78 5.88 -6.34
N MET A 64 -15.09 5.05 -5.56
CA MET A 64 -14.93 3.62 -5.87
C MET A 64 -16.20 2.81 -5.63
N PHE A 65 -17.16 3.38 -4.89
CA PHE A 65 -18.52 2.88 -4.71
C PHE A 65 -19.55 3.62 -5.59
N GLY A 66 -19.12 4.51 -6.51
CA GLY A 66 -20.01 5.34 -7.30
C GLY A 66 -20.76 6.39 -6.51
N LEU A 67 -20.27 6.78 -5.33
CA LEU A 67 -20.87 7.81 -4.47
C LEU A 67 -20.44 9.24 -4.83
N ASP A 68 -20.10 9.47 -6.11
CA ASP A 68 -19.66 10.78 -6.58
C ASP A 68 -20.64 11.90 -6.22
N GLY A 69 -20.12 12.96 -5.61
CA GLY A 69 -20.94 14.09 -5.11
C GLY A 69 -21.65 13.81 -3.79
N GLY A 70 -21.34 12.68 -3.13
CA GLY A 70 -21.82 12.29 -1.81
C GLY A 70 -20.66 12.06 -0.84
N PRO A 71 -20.80 11.14 0.14
CA PRO A 71 -19.76 10.81 1.11
C PRO A 71 -18.51 10.27 0.40
N ALA A 72 -17.36 10.86 0.70
CA ALA A 72 -16.12 10.64 -0.04
C ALA A 72 -15.03 9.96 0.79
N SER A 73 -14.84 10.35 2.06
CA SER A 73 -13.83 9.79 2.96
C SER A 73 -14.32 8.56 3.73
N PRO A 74 -13.43 7.73 4.27
CA PRO A 74 -13.82 6.57 5.09
C PRO A 74 -14.84 6.91 6.18
N ARG A 75 -14.60 7.98 6.95
CA ARG A 75 -15.49 8.42 8.02
C ARG A 75 -16.86 8.86 7.51
N GLU A 76 -16.90 9.61 6.40
CA GLU A 76 -18.16 10.06 5.82
C GLU A 76 -18.97 8.87 5.31
N ILE A 77 -18.32 7.90 4.67
CA ILE A 77 -18.98 6.67 4.18
C ILE A 77 -19.47 5.83 5.36
N GLU A 78 -18.67 5.65 6.40
CA GLU A 78 -19.08 4.93 7.61
C GLU A 78 -20.29 5.61 8.31
N THR A 79 -20.26 6.94 8.42
CA THR A 79 -21.37 7.73 8.97
C THR A 79 -22.62 7.56 8.12
N PHE A 80 -22.50 7.66 6.82
CA PHE A 80 -23.59 7.48 5.86
C PHE A 80 -24.19 6.08 5.93
N PHE A 81 -23.39 5.04 6.06
CA PHE A 81 -23.89 3.67 6.21
C PHE A 81 -24.60 3.47 7.56
N ASN A 82 -24.13 4.15 8.62
CA ASN A 82 -24.86 4.17 9.91
C ASN A 82 -26.26 4.79 9.78
N GLU A 83 -26.43 5.82 8.94
CA GLU A 83 -27.75 6.42 8.67
C GLU A 83 -28.68 5.44 7.93
N LEU A 84 -28.14 4.59 7.06
CA LEU A 84 -28.92 3.70 6.21
C LEU A 84 -29.38 2.41 6.91
N ILE A 85 -28.53 1.77 7.71
CA ILE A 85 -28.79 0.45 8.28
C ILE A 85 -28.56 0.35 9.80
N SER A 86 -28.43 1.46 10.50
CA SER A 86 -28.05 1.59 11.90
C SER A 86 -26.56 1.30 12.19
N PRO A 87 -25.99 1.91 13.26
CA PRO A 87 -24.58 1.72 13.61
C PRO A 87 -24.19 0.26 13.87
N ALA A 88 -25.08 -0.51 14.51
CA ALA A 88 -24.80 -1.91 14.83
C ALA A 88 -24.79 -2.80 13.57
N GLU A 89 -25.65 -2.54 12.60
CA GLU A 89 -25.67 -3.27 11.34
C GLU A 89 -24.51 -2.84 10.45
N ALA A 90 -24.20 -1.55 10.40
CA ALA A 90 -23.06 -1.02 9.64
C ALA A 90 -21.72 -1.56 10.16
N ALA A 91 -21.54 -1.68 11.48
CA ALA A 91 -20.34 -2.30 12.05
C ALA A 91 -20.17 -3.77 11.60
N ARG A 92 -21.27 -4.56 11.58
CA ARG A 92 -21.25 -5.95 11.07
C ARG A 92 -20.96 -5.99 9.57
N PHE A 93 -21.56 -5.07 8.80
CA PHE A 93 -21.31 -4.94 7.37
C PHE A 93 -19.82 -4.68 7.09
N TRP A 94 -19.22 -3.68 7.73
CA TRP A 94 -17.81 -3.34 7.51
C TRP A 94 -16.85 -4.48 7.86
N LYS A 95 -17.14 -5.22 8.93
CA LYS A 95 -16.37 -6.43 9.25
C LYS A 95 -16.49 -7.47 8.13
N ALA A 96 -17.71 -7.78 7.69
CA ALA A 96 -17.95 -8.74 6.60
C ALA A 96 -17.35 -8.25 5.27
N TYR A 97 -17.41 -6.94 5.00
CA TYR A 97 -16.81 -6.34 3.80
C TYR A 97 -15.28 -6.54 3.76
N ARG A 98 -14.58 -6.22 4.85
CA ARG A 98 -13.12 -6.40 4.90
C ARG A 98 -12.70 -7.86 4.77
N GLU A 99 -13.51 -8.80 5.24
CA GLU A 99 -13.28 -10.24 5.10
C GLU A 99 -13.57 -10.76 3.69
N ALA A 100 -14.51 -10.13 2.97
CA ALA A 100 -14.97 -10.57 1.64
C ALA A 100 -14.21 -9.89 0.49
N TYR A 101 -13.69 -8.67 0.70
CA TYR A 101 -13.12 -7.85 -0.35
C TYR A 101 -11.77 -8.38 -0.84
N ILE A 102 -10.90 -8.78 0.08
CA ILE A 102 -9.62 -9.43 -0.22
C ILE A 102 -9.57 -10.78 0.46
N THR A 103 -9.39 -11.82 -0.34
CA THR A 103 -9.30 -13.21 0.04
C THR A 103 -8.05 -13.88 -0.55
N GLU A 104 -7.77 -15.11 -0.19
CA GLU A 104 -6.69 -15.89 -0.80
C GLU A 104 -6.84 -16.03 -2.31
N GLU A 105 -8.08 -16.16 -2.80
CA GLU A 105 -8.39 -16.28 -4.23
C GLU A 105 -7.97 -15.00 -4.99
N ASP A 106 -8.13 -13.82 -4.37
CA ASP A 106 -7.70 -12.54 -4.94
C ASP A 106 -6.18 -12.48 -5.11
N ILE A 107 -5.44 -12.84 -4.07
CA ILE A 107 -3.96 -12.85 -4.12
C ILE A 107 -3.44 -13.91 -5.09
N HIS A 108 -4.07 -15.08 -5.14
CA HIS A 108 -3.74 -16.10 -6.14
C HIS A 108 -4.03 -15.62 -7.56
N PHE A 109 -5.18 -14.98 -7.81
CA PHE A 109 -5.49 -14.38 -9.11
C PHE A 109 -4.42 -13.36 -9.52
N LEU A 110 -4.02 -12.46 -8.62
CA LEU A 110 -2.99 -11.48 -8.88
C LEU A 110 -1.65 -12.13 -9.25
N SER A 111 -1.21 -13.14 -8.52
CA SER A 111 0.05 -13.85 -8.83
C SER A 111 0.07 -14.46 -10.23
N GLN A 112 -1.09 -14.89 -10.73
CA GLN A 112 -1.21 -15.45 -12.09
C GLN A 112 -1.12 -14.40 -13.21
N THR A 113 -1.27 -13.10 -12.87
CA THR A 113 -1.13 -12.03 -13.87
C THR A 113 0.31 -11.69 -14.20
N GLY A 114 1.26 -12.06 -13.34
CA GLY A 114 2.67 -11.71 -13.46
C GLY A 114 3.05 -10.42 -12.71
N VAL A 115 2.16 -9.85 -11.88
CA VAL A 115 2.59 -8.88 -10.86
C VAL A 115 3.50 -9.58 -9.84
N ASN A 116 4.46 -8.85 -9.30
CA ASN A 116 5.36 -9.34 -8.27
C ASN A 116 5.20 -8.62 -6.93
N SER A 117 4.31 -7.63 -6.87
CA SER A 117 4.07 -6.85 -5.67
C SER A 117 2.63 -6.34 -5.57
N ILE A 118 2.19 -6.12 -4.34
CA ILE A 118 0.94 -5.43 -4.01
C ILE A 118 1.25 -4.30 -3.03
N ARG A 119 0.60 -3.14 -3.21
CA ARG A 119 0.62 -2.03 -2.25
C ARG A 119 -0.72 -2.02 -1.53
N ILE A 120 -0.68 -1.99 -0.20
CA ILE A 120 -1.88 -2.06 0.65
C ILE A 120 -2.06 -0.75 1.39
N PRO A 121 -3.05 0.08 0.99
CA PRO A 121 -3.45 1.28 1.73
C PRO A 121 -3.96 0.95 3.12
N LEU A 122 -3.41 1.60 4.14
CA LEU A 122 -3.71 1.42 5.55
C LEU A 122 -4.37 2.65 6.15
N HIS A 123 -5.39 2.45 6.98
CA HIS A 123 -5.93 3.47 7.84
C HIS A 123 -5.38 3.31 9.26
N TYR A 124 -4.80 4.35 9.85
CA TYR A 124 -4.16 4.30 11.17
C TYR A 124 -5.05 3.71 12.26
N LYS A 125 -6.38 3.91 12.19
CA LYS A 125 -7.35 3.45 13.20
C LYS A 125 -7.31 1.95 13.47
N PHE A 126 -6.84 1.16 12.50
CA PHE A 126 -6.72 -0.29 12.63
C PHE A 126 -5.42 -0.74 13.32
N PHE A 127 -4.49 0.19 13.57
CA PHE A 127 -3.15 -0.11 14.11
C PHE A 127 -2.83 0.65 15.41
N ILE A 128 -3.80 1.36 15.98
CA ILE A 128 -3.65 2.00 17.28
C ILE A 128 -3.66 0.97 18.42
N PRO A 129 -3.06 1.27 19.59
CA PRO A 129 -3.11 0.36 20.74
C PRO A 129 -4.55 -0.04 21.09
N GLY A 130 -4.77 -1.33 21.29
CA GLY A 130 -6.08 -1.90 21.61
C GLY A 130 -6.95 -2.26 20.38
N ASN A 131 -6.51 -1.94 19.16
CA ASN A 131 -7.14 -2.44 17.93
C ASN A 131 -6.15 -3.39 17.23
N GLU A 132 -6.52 -4.66 17.14
CA GLU A 132 -5.72 -5.71 16.48
C GLU A 132 -6.35 -6.18 15.16
N GLU A 133 -7.47 -5.59 14.73
CA GLU A 133 -8.17 -6.00 13.51
C GLU A 133 -7.28 -5.80 12.28
N GLY A 134 -6.55 -4.69 12.21
CA GLY A 134 -5.63 -4.41 11.10
C GLY A 134 -4.55 -5.48 10.96
N PHE A 135 -3.91 -5.87 12.05
CA PHE A 135 -2.91 -6.93 12.02
C PHE A 135 -3.51 -8.28 11.61
N ALA A 136 -4.67 -8.65 12.15
CA ALA A 136 -5.34 -9.91 11.79
C ALA A 136 -5.71 -9.98 10.30
N LEU A 137 -6.06 -8.86 9.68
CA LEU A 137 -6.34 -8.77 8.25
C LEU A 137 -5.06 -8.80 7.41
N LEU A 138 -4.05 -8.02 7.79
CA LEU A 138 -2.77 -7.96 7.09
C LEU A 138 -1.99 -9.26 7.18
N ASP A 139 -1.95 -9.93 8.33
CA ASP A 139 -1.24 -11.19 8.51
C ASP A 139 -1.75 -12.26 7.53
N ARG A 140 -3.06 -12.29 7.30
CA ARG A 140 -3.64 -13.18 6.27
C ARG A 140 -3.18 -12.78 4.88
N ALA A 141 -3.29 -11.49 4.53
CA ALA A 141 -2.91 -11.02 3.19
C ALA A 141 -1.41 -11.20 2.92
N VAL A 142 -0.55 -10.92 3.90
CA VAL A 142 0.90 -11.14 3.82
C VAL A 142 1.21 -12.63 3.72
N GLY A 143 0.54 -13.49 4.50
CA GLY A 143 0.70 -14.95 4.40
C GLY A 143 0.28 -15.53 3.06
N TRP A 144 -0.78 -14.98 2.44
CA TRP A 144 -1.15 -15.36 1.07
C TRP A 144 -0.14 -14.82 0.05
N ALA A 145 0.35 -13.59 0.23
CA ALA A 145 1.39 -13.01 -0.63
C ALA A 145 2.68 -13.83 -0.56
N GLU A 146 3.12 -14.27 0.63
CA GLU A 146 4.24 -15.19 0.82
C GLU A 146 4.03 -16.50 0.06
N LYS A 147 2.85 -17.13 0.22
CA LYS A 147 2.49 -18.39 -0.46
C LYS A 147 2.55 -18.27 -1.99
N TYR A 148 2.21 -17.11 -2.54
CA TYR A 148 2.17 -16.88 -3.97
C TYR A 148 3.33 -16.01 -4.49
N HIS A 149 4.38 -15.82 -3.69
CA HIS A 149 5.62 -15.12 -4.04
C HIS A 149 5.43 -13.67 -4.50
N LEU A 150 4.56 -12.93 -3.82
CA LEU A 150 4.36 -11.50 -4.01
C LEU A 150 5.00 -10.71 -2.86
N TYR A 151 5.67 -9.62 -3.17
CA TYR A 151 6.07 -8.65 -2.15
C TYR A 151 4.90 -7.76 -1.75
N VAL A 152 4.93 -7.26 -0.51
CA VAL A 152 3.90 -6.37 0.05
C VAL A 152 4.52 -5.03 0.46
N VAL A 153 4.01 -3.93 -0.09
CA VAL A 153 4.27 -2.58 0.40
C VAL A 153 3.13 -2.16 1.31
N LEU A 154 3.44 -1.76 2.54
CA LEU A 154 2.48 -1.23 3.50
C LEU A 154 2.48 0.30 3.42
N ASP A 155 1.36 0.89 3.03
CA ASP A 155 1.20 2.32 2.80
C ASP A 155 0.29 2.95 3.85
N LEU A 156 0.76 3.96 4.58
CA LEU A 156 -0.10 4.73 5.46
C LEU A 156 -0.90 5.77 4.68
N HIS A 157 -2.03 5.33 4.18
CA HIS A 157 -2.93 6.12 3.33
C HIS A 157 -3.73 7.16 4.13
N CYS A 158 -4.09 6.82 5.37
CA CYS A 158 -4.76 7.74 6.30
C CYS A 158 -3.94 7.84 7.59
N ALA A 159 -3.21 8.94 7.76
CA ALA A 159 -2.45 9.22 8.98
C ALA A 159 -3.29 9.92 10.06
N PRO A 160 -2.95 9.77 11.35
CA PRO A 160 -3.58 10.52 12.43
C PRO A 160 -3.61 12.03 12.17
N GLY A 161 -4.78 12.63 12.20
CA GLY A 161 -4.98 14.05 11.92
C GLY A 161 -5.08 14.42 10.44
N GLY A 162 -4.76 13.49 9.53
CA GLY A 162 -4.75 13.69 8.09
C GLY A 162 -3.52 14.45 7.58
N GLN A 163 -3.02 14.06 6.43
CA GLN A 163 -1.83 14.62 5.78
C GLN A 163 -2.17 15.54 4.60
N THR A 164 -3.43 15.57 4.14
CA THR A 164 -3.84 16.39 2.97
C THR A 164 -4.87 17.46 3.31
N GLY A 165 -5.78 17.21 4.21
CA GLY A 165 -6.98 18.03 4.41
C GLY A 165 -8.09 17.75 3.40
N ALA A 166 -7.90 16.77 2.51
CA ALA A 166 -8.89 16.30 1.53
C ALA A 166 -9.52 14.96 1.97
N ASN A 167 -10.39 14.42 1.14
CA ASN A 167 -11.12 13.19 1.47
C ASN A 167 -10.27 11.91 1.41
N ILE A 168 -9.20 11.90 0.63
CA ILE A 168 -8.39 10.71 0.35
C ILE A 168 -7.66 10.15 1.59
N ASP A 169 -7.48 10.95 2.63
CA ASP A 169 -6.76 10.59 3.86
C ASP A 169 -7.63 10.62 5.12
N ASP A 170 -8.94 10.65 4.97
CA ASP A 170 -9.91 10.77 6.07
C ASP A 170 -9.69 11.97 7.02
N SER A 171 -9.06 13.04 6.54
CA SER A 171 -8.81 14.23 7.33
C SER A 171 -10.10 14.99 7.69
N TRP A 172 -10.01 15.88 8.69
CA TRP A 172 -11.12 16.70 9.16
C TRP A 172 -11.23 18.04 8.41
N GLY A 173 -10.96 18.05 7.08
CA GLY A 173 -10.96 19.26 6.28
C GLY A 173 -9.70 20.13 6.45
N TYR A 174 -8.70 19.63 7.18
CA TYR A 174 -7.42 20.29 7.41
C TYR A 174 -6.32 19.27 7.73
N PRO A 175 -5.06 19.44 7.26
CA PRO A 175 -3.97 18.49 7.49
C PRO A 175 -3.32 18.69 8.87
N TRP A 176 -4.02 18.28 9.92
CA TRP A 176 -3.58 18.45 11.31
C TRP A 176 -2.29 17.73 11.64
N LEU A 177 -1.86 16.77 10.83
CA LEU A 177 -0.60 16.06 11.01
C LEU A 177 0.59 17.01 11.14
N TYR A 178 0.59 18.13 10.41
CA TYR A 178 1.72 19.09 10.43
C TYR A 178 1.67 20.08 11.58
N GLU A 179 0.54 20.26 12.25
CA GLU A 179 0.38 21.23 13.34
C GLU A 179 0.12 20.58 14.71
N SER A 180 -0.19 19.27 14.73
CA SER A 180 -0.53 18.54 15.94
C SER A 180 0.57 17.58 16.36
N GLU A 181 1.31 17.92 17.45
CA GLU A 181 2.28 16.99 18.03
C GLU A 181 1.63 15.65 18.45
N ALA A 182 0.38 15.67 18.92
CA ALA A 182 -0.36 14.44 19.25
C ALA A 182 -0.59 13.56 18.01
N SER A 183 -0.91 14.16 16.85
CA SER A 183 -1.07 13.43 15.58
C SER A 183 0.26 12.83 15.11
N GLN A 184 1.35 13.60 15.18
CA GLN A 184 2.69 13.11 14.84
C GLN A 184 3.15 11.99 15.77
N ALA A 185 2.95 12.14 17.08
CA ALA A 185 3.29 11.11 18.06
C ALA A 185 2.49 9.82 17.85
N MET A 186 1.21 9.93 17.49
CA MET A 186 0.38 8.77 17.15
C MET A 186 0.87 8.11 15.85
N THR A 187 1.25 8.87 14.82
CA THR A 187 1.82 8.34 13.57
C THR A 187 3.12 7.57 13.85
N VAL A 188 3.99 8.12 14.70
CA VAL A 188 5.20 7.43 15.19
C VAL A 188 4.84 6.11 15.87
N ALA A 189 3.85 6.11 16.76
CA ALA A 189 3.43 4.93 17.49
C ALA A 189 2.86 3.84 16.56
N VAL A 190 2.05 4.23 15.58
CA VAL A 190 1.48 3.33 14.57
C VAL A 190 2.59 2.67 13.75
N TRP A 191 3.50 3.46 13.18
CA TRP A 191 4.61 2.91 12.40
C TRP A 191 5.54 2.02 13.22
N LYS A 192 5.83 2.40 14.46
CA LYS A 192 6.66 1.58 15.34
C LYS A 192 6.00 0.22 15.65
N ARG A 193 4.66 0.19 15.81
CA ARG A 193 3.92 -1.08 15.99
C ARG A 193 3.97 -1.94 14.75
N ILE A 194 3.71 -1.36 13.56
CA ILE A 194 3.75 -2.07 12.29
C ILE A 194 5.15 -2.63 12.04
N ALA A 195 6.19 -1.80 12.20
CA ALA A 195 7.57 -2.21 12.01
C ALA A 195 8.00 -3.33 12.99
N ALA A 196 7.63 -3.23 14.27
CA ALA A 196 7.92 -4.27 15.23
C ALA A 196 7.24 -5.61 14.92
N HIS A 197 6.03 -5.56 14.35
CA HIS A 197 5.25 -6.74 13.97
C HIS A 197 5.86 -7.47 12.77
N TYR A 198 6.27 -6.74 11.74
CA TYR A 198 6.76 -7.31 10.47
C TYR A 198 8.27 -7.38 10.33
N ARG A 199 9.07 -6.92 11.30
CA ARG A 199 10.54 -6.79 11.22
C ARG A 199 11.30 -8.02 10.70
N ASP A 200 10.74 -9.22 10.91
CA ASP A 200 11.37 -10.49 10.53
C ASP A 200 10.70 -11.14 9.30
N ASN A 201 9.72 -10.47 8.67
CA ASN A 201 8.96 -10.99 7.54
C ASN A 201 9.43 -10.39 6.19
N PRO A 202 10.23 -11.11 5.39
CA PRO A 202 10.78 -10.59 4.13
C PRO A 202 9.75 -10.46 2.99
N THR A 203 8.54 -10.97 3.16
CA THR A 203 7.43 -10.77 2.22
C THR A 203 6.96 -9.32 2.22
N VAL A 204 7.02 -8.65 3.39
CA VAL A 204 6.87 -7.19 3.44
C VAL A 204 8.12 -6.58 2.86
N LEU A 205 7.97 -5.82 1.76
CA LEU A 205 9.08 -5.17 1.07
C LEU A 205 9.53 -3.91 1.82
N GLY A 206 8.56 -3.11 2.27
CA GLY A 206 8.86 -1.84 2.92
C GLY A 206 7.61 -1.08 3.36
N TYR A 207 7.87 0.08 3.96
CA TYR A 207 6.92 0.97 4.58
C TYR A 207 6.85 2.27 3.81
N ASP A 208 5.73 2.52 3.12
CA ASP A 208 5.39 3.77 2.47
C ASP A 208 4.78 4.71 3.51
N LEU A 209 5.57 5.68 3.96
CA LEU A 209 5.33 6.34 5.24
C LEU A 209 4.11 7.24 5.27
N LEU A 210 3.76 7.87 4.15
CA LEU A 210 2.56 8.71 4.00
C LEU A 210 2.14 8.72 2.53
N ASN A 211 0.90 8.36 2.25
CA ASN A 211 0.31 8.51 0.93
C ASN A 211 0.03 9.99 0.62
N GLU A 212 0.49 10.46 -0.52
CA GLU A 212 0.11 11.75 -1.13
C GLU A 212 0.12 12.96 -0.17
N PRO A 213 1.19 13.18 0.61
CA PRO A 213 1.21 14.26 1.59
C PRO A 213 1.17 15.64 0.92
N ILE A 214 0.49 16.57 1.56
CA ILE A 214 0.43 18.00 1.18
C ILE A 214 -0.07 18.18 -0.25
N PRO A 215 -1.35 18.50 -0.47
CA PRO A 215 -1.91 18.66 -1.81
C PRO A 215 -1.34 19.89 -2.54
N HIS A 216 -1.68 20.02 -3.83
CA HIS A 216 -1.32 21.18 -4.65
C HIS A 216 -1.96 22.51 -4.19
N PHE A 217 -2.74 22.54 -3.11
CA PHE A 217 -3.38 23.77 -2.63
C PHE A 217 -2.33 24.80 -2.17
N PRO A 218 -2.29 26.01 -2.74
CA PRO A 218 -1.25 26.99 -2.41
C PRO A 218 -1.14 27.31 -0.90
N ALA A 219 -2.27 27.35 -0.21
CA ALA A 219 -2.32 27.62 1.23
C ALA A 219 -1.62 26.55 2.10
N LEU A 220 -1.44 25.34 1.59
CA LEU A 220 -0.85 24.23 2.31
C LEU A 220 0.63 24.00 1.98
N GLN A 221 1.15 24.63 0.93
CA GLN A 221 2.58 24.52 0.56
C GLN A 221 3.53 25.03 1.65
N LYS A 222 3.02 25.82 2.60
CA LYS A 222 3.75 26.23 3.81
C LYS A 222 4.28 25.05 4.64
N TYR A 223 3.72 23.85 4.45
CA TYR A 223 4.15 22.63 5.15
C TYR A 223 5.25 21.85 4.43
N ASN A 224 5.63 22.24 3.20
CA ASN A 224 6.64 21.51 2.43
C ASN A 224 7.95 21.31 3.20
N ASN A 225 8.38 22.32 3.97
CA ASN A 225 9.60 22.26 4.77
C ASN A 225 9.49 21.39 6.05
N GLN A 226 8.29 20.91 6.38
CA GLN A 226 8.05 20.04 7.53
C GLN A 226 8.02 18.56 7.14
N LEU A 227 7.85 18.23 5.83
CA LEU A 227 7.66 16.87 5.38
C LEU A 227 8.91 16.01 5.63
N GLU A 228 10.07 16.41 5.15
CA GLU A 228 11.32 15.64 5.35
C GLU A 228 11.71 15.50 6.84
N PRO A 229 11.62 16.56 7.68
CA PRO A 229 11.81 16.40 9.13
C PRO A 229 10.86 15.37 9.77
N LEU A 230 9.58 15.33 9.36
CA LEU A 230 8.63 14.33 9.82
C LEU A 230 9.06 12.92 9.38
N TYR A 231 9.43 12.73 8.12
CA TYR A 231 9.95 11.46 7.64
C TYR A 231 11.19 10.98 8.39
N LYS A 232 12.13 11.87 8.70
CA LYS A 232 13.30 11.55 9.53
C LYS A 232 12.90 11.07 10.92
N ARG A 233 11.91 11.72 11.54
CA ARG A 233 11.35 11.32 12.84
C ARG A 233 10.70 9.94 12.78
N LEU A 234 9.87 9.67 11.76
CA LEU A 234 9.22 8.38 11.56
C LEU A 234 10.25 7.27 11.29
N THR A 235 11.18 7.51 10.39
CA THR A 235 12.26 6.55 10.08
C THR A 235 13.10 6.22 11.31
N ALA A 236 13.51 7.22 12.09
CA ALA A 236 14.27 6.98 13.32
C ALA A 236 13.50 6.09 14.31
N ALA A 237 12.18 6.28 14.42
CA ALA A 237 11.33 5.46 15.27
C ALA A 237 11.19 4.02 14.74
N ILE A 238 10.98 3.84 13.43
CA ILE A 238 10.94 2.53 12.77
C ILE A 238 12.26 1.79 13.00
N ARG A 239 13.41 2.44 12.79
CA ARG A 239 14.73 1.84 12.91
C ARG A 239 15.07 1.37 14.34
N THR A 240 14.32 1.83 15.37
CA THR A 240 14.42 1.26 16.72
C THR A 240 13.82 -0.15 16.82
N ALA A 241 12.96 -0.54 15.89
CA ALA A 241 12.25 -1.81 15.88
C ALA A 241 12.66 -2.70 14.69
N ASP A 242 13.01 -2.09 13.56
CA ASP A 242 13.26 -2.76 12.29
C ASP A 242 14.37 -2.05 11.51
N THR A 243 15.46 -2.75 11.27
CA THR A 243 16.61 -2.26 10.51
C THR A 243 16.67 -2.82 9.09
N ASN A 244 15.72 -3.66 8.69
CA ASN A 244 15.79 -4.46 7.47
C ASN A 244 14.96 -3.87 6.31
N HIS A 245 13.71 -3.50 6.58
CA HIS A 245 12.78 -3.11 5.52
C HIS A 245 13.11 -1.77 4.89
N LEU A 246 12.75 -1.63 3.61
CA LEU A 246 12.80 -0.36 2.88
C LEU A 246 11.91 0.68 3.57
N ILE A 247 12.39 1.91 3.61
CA ILE A 247 11.58 3.10 3.90
C ILE A 247 11.26 3.78 2.58
N ILE A 248 9.99 4.01 2.31
CA ILE A 248 9.51 4.60 1.07
C ILE A 248 8.96 5.99 1.39
N LEU A 249 9.40 6.99 0.62
CA LEU A 249 9.11 8.40 0.88
C LEU A 249 8.42 9.04 -0.31
N GLY A 250 7.21 9.48 -0.12
CA GLY A 250 6.44 10.24 -1.09
C GLY A 250 6.77 11.74 -1.06
N GLY A 251 6.81 12.38 -2.22
CA GLY A 251 7.02 13.81 -2.33
C GLY A 251 5.82 14.62 -1.84
N ALA A 252 5.99 15.92 -1.61
CA ALA A 252 4.85 16.80 -1.39
C ALA A 252 3.99 16.94 -2.67
N GLN A 253 2.85 17.65 -2.56
CA GLN A 253 1.90 17.89 -3.65
C GLN A 253 1.44 16.58 -4.32
N TRP A 254 0.86 15.70 -3.49
CA TRP A 254 0.38 14.37 -3.90
C TRP A 254 1.48 13.54 -4.56
N ASP A 255 2.60 13.36 -3.84
CA ASP A 255 3.79 12.60 -4.26
C ASP A 255 4.46 13.09 -5.54
N SER A 256 4.23 14.35 -5.94
CA SER A 256 4.79 14.87 -7.19
C SER A 256 5.99 15.81 -7.01
N ASN A 257 6.20 16.39 -5.82
CA ASN A 257 7.24 17.38 -5.58
C ASN A 257 8.41 16.84 -4.77
N PHE A 258 9.49 16.45 -5.45
CA PHE A 258 10.73 15.97 -4.83
C PHE A 258 11.69 17.10 -4.40
N ALA A 259 11.39 18.37 -4.70
CA ALA A 259 12.22 19.50 -4.24
C ALA A 259 12.18 19.67 -2.70
N VAL A 260 11.27 18.99 -2.02
CA VAL A 260 11.20 18.96 -0.55
C VAL A 260 12.29 18.09 0.10
N PHE A 261 12.96 17.25 -0.69
CA PHE A 261 13.99 16.33 -0.20
C PHE A 261 15.40 16.89 -0.34
N GLY A 262 16.18 16.72 0.73
CA GLY A 262 17.63 16.86 0.71
C GLY A 262 18.35 15.56 0.29
N ALA A 263 19.61 15.42 0.73
CA ALA A 263 20.33 14.18 0.54
C ALA A 263 19.68 13.01 1.34
N PRO A 264 19.74 11.77 0.84
CA PRO A 264 19.23 10.60 1.54
C PRO A 264 19.81 10.50 2.97
N PHE A 265 18.95 10.21 3.94
CA PHE A 265 19.29 10.21 5.36
C PHE A 265 19.28 8.82 6.00
N ASP A 266 18.91 7.79 5.25
CA ASP A 266 18.98 6.38 5.64
C ASP A 266 19.53 5.58 4.45
N SER A 267 20.18 4.47 4.71
CA SER A 267 20.83 3.66 3.68
C SER A 267 19.87 2.77 2.88
N ASN A 268 18.64 2.62 3.33
CA ASN A 268 17.65 1.74 2.72
C ASN A 268 16.36 2.51 2.38
N LEU A 269 16.50 3.57 1.57
CA LEU A 269 15.42 4.43 1.10
C LEU A 269 15.04 4.10 -0.35
N MET A 270 13.75 4.19 -0.65
CA MET A 270 13.19 4.33 -1.98
C MET A 270 12.28 5.56 -1.99
N TYR A 271 12.19 6.25 -3.13
CA TYR A 271 11.31 7.41 -3.27
C TYR A 271 10.16 7.08 -4.21
N THR A 272 8.93 7.41 -3.79
CA THR A 272 7.72 7.17 -4.57
C THR A 272 7.16 8.46 -5.14
N PHE A 273 6.62 8.38 -6.36
CA PHE A 273 5.86 9.46 -6.99
C PHE A 273 4.58 8.91 -7.60
N HIS A 274 3.56 9.76 -7.70
CA HIS A 274 2.28 9.44 -8.31
C HIS A 274 2.05 10.29 -9.56
N LYS A 275 1.43 9.71 -10.59
CA LYS A 275 1.10 10.40 -11.85
C LYS A 275 -0.23 9.92 -12.39
N TYR A 276 -1.17 10.85 -12.46
CA TYR A 276 -2.48 10.66 -13.06
C TYR A 276 -2.75 11.72 -14.11
N TRP A 277 -3.51 11.39 -15.15
CA TRP A 277 -4.06 12.31 -16.14
C TRP A 277 -3.03 13.24 -16.83
N THR A 278 -1.79 12.82 -16.91
CA THR A 278 -0.71 13.51 -17.64
C THR A 278 -0.51 12.88 -19.02
N ALA A 279 0.35 13.45 -19.85
CA ALA A 279 0.81 12.76 -21.06
C ALA A 279 1.65 11.52 -20.66
N PRO A 280 1.46 10.35 -21.31
CA PRO A 280 2.22 9.15 -21.00
C PRO A 280 3.59 9.18 -21.74
N ASN A 281 4.46 10.10 -21.36
CA ASN A 281 5.77 10.30 -21.98
C ASN A 281 6.88 10.49 -20.95
N GLU A 282 8.13 10.43 -21.38
CA GLU A 282 9.33 10.51 -20.54
C GLU A 282 9.44 11.88 -19.83
N GLU A 283 8.96 12.97 -20.45
CA GLU A 283 9.03 14.32 -19.88
C GLU A 283 8.38 14.41 -18.49
N VAL A 284 7.25 13.68 -18.30
CA VAL A 284 6.51 13.73 -17.02
C VAL A 284 7.21 13.03 -15.86
N ILE A 285 8.21 12.16 -16.16
CA ILE A 285 9.00 11.47 -15.14
C ILE A 285 10.45 11.99 -15.05
N GLN A 286 10.87 12.91 -15.93
CA GLN A 286 12.26 13.36 -16.03
C GLN A 286 12.80 13.91 -14.71
N THR A 287 12.02 14.69 -13.99
CA THR A 287 12.46 15.27 -12.70
C THR A 287 12.76 14.20 -11.64
N TYR A 288 12.08 13.05 -11.68
CA TYR A 288 12.33 11.92 -10.78
C TYR A 288 13.55 11.11 -11.24
N LEU A 289 13.76 10.97 -12.54
CA LEU A 289 14.99 10.38 -13.12
C LEU A 289 16.21 11.22 -12.74
N ASP A 290 16.12 12.54 -12.82
CA ASP A 290 17.19 13.46 -12.41
C ASP A 290 17.50 13.32 -10.91
N PHE A 291 16.47 13.21 -10.07
CA PHE A 291 16.62 12.97 -8.64
C PHE A 291 17.30 11.62 -8.36
N ARG A 292 16.82 10.54 -9.00
CA ARG A 292 17.43 9.20 -8.97
C ARG A 292 18.92 9.26 -9.31
N ASN A 293 19.23 9.96 -10.39
CA ASN A 293 20.60 10.08 -10.89
C ASN A 293 21.49 10.90 -9.96
N ARG A 294 20.96 12.02 -9.42
CA ARG A 294 21.67 12.92 -8.52
C ARG A 294 22.07 12.25 -7.22
N TYR A 295 21.16 11.49 -6.64
CA TYR A 295 21.35 10.91 -5.30
C TYR A 295 21.70 9.43 -5.32
N ASN A 296 21.70 8.80 -6.49
CA ASN A 296 21.96 7.37 -6.66
C ASN A 296 21.05 6.51 -5.76
N VAL A 297 19.73 6.71 -5.85
CA VAL A 297 18.70 6.05 -5.05
C VAL A 297 17.60 5.46 -5.93
N PRO A 298 16.90 4.39 -5.53
CA PRO A 298 15.77 3.88 -6.29
C PRO A 298 14.57 4.82 -6.23
N ILE A 299 13.83 4.89 -7.35
CA ILE A 299 12.53 5.54 -7.45
C ILE A 299 11.47 4.55 -7.92
N TRP A 300 10.21 4.83 -7.61
CA TRP A 300 9.09 3.96 -7.91
C TRP A 300 7.82 4.77 -8.18
N LEU A 301 7.04 4.38 -9.19
CA LEU A 301 5.69 4.92 -9.39
C LEU A 301 4.73 4.17 -8.46
N GLY A 302 4.38 4.76 -7.32
CA GLY A 302 3.53 4.15 -6.30
C GLY A 302 2.07 4.06 -6.69
N GLU A 303 1.59 5.04 -7.46
CA GLU A 303 0.24 5.04 -8.03
C GLU A 303 0.17 5.67 -9.40
N SER A 304 -0.67 5.08 -10.26
CA SER A 304 -1.11 5.60 -11.54
C SER A 304 -2.32 4.80 -12.03
N GLY A 305 -2.92 5.21 -13.14
CA GLY A 305 -4.07 4.50 -13.74
C GLY A 305 -5.25 5.41 -13.98
N GLU A 306 -6.46 4.89 -13.75
CA GLU A 306 -7.73 5.59 -13.96
C GLU A 306 -7.83 6.27 -15.34
N ASN A 307 -7.34 5.56 -16.36
CA ASN A 307 -7.24 6.04 -17.73
C ASN A 307 -7.58 4.91 -18.72
N THR A 308 -7.50 5.21 -20.02
CA THR A 308 -7.73 4.23 -21.08
C THR A 308 -6.61 3.19 -21.14
N ASP A 309 -6.90 1.99 -21.64
CA ASP A 309 -5.91 0.94 -21.87
C ASP A 309 -4.72 1.42 -22.71
N ALA A 310 -4.98 2.25 -23.74
CA ALA A 310 -3.92 2.82 -24.58
C ALA A 310 -2.97 3.71 -23.77
N TRP A 311 -3.51 4.63 -22.97
CA TRP A 311 -2.71 5.50 -22.10
C TRP A 311 -1.87 4.69 -21.09
N VAL A 312 -2.49 3.69 -20.46
CA VAL A 312 -1.82 2.80 -19.50
C VAL A 312 -0.68 2.04 -20.17
N HIS A 313 -0.92 1.49 -21.37
CA HIS A 313 0.12 0.81 -22.13
C HIS A 313 1.31 1.73 -22.44
N ASP A 314 1.05 2.90 -22.99
CA ASP A 314 2.10 3.85 -23.36
C ASP A 314 2.91 4.28 -22.13
N PHE A 315 2.25 4.50 -20.98
CA PHE A 315 2.94 4.91 -19.78
C PHE A 315 3.80 3.78 -19.17
N VAL A 316 3.32 2.54 -19.22
CA VAL A 316 4.13 1.37 -18.82
C VAL A 316 5.38 1.24 -19.68
N GLN A 317 5.28 1.47 -21.02
CA GLN A 317 6.46 1.44 -21.89
C GLN A 317 7.52 2.49 -21.47
N VAL A 318 7.10 3.69 -21.10
CA VAL A 318 7.99 4.73 -20.58
C VAL A 318 8.68 4.28 -19.30
N LEU A 319 7.92 3.77 -18.33
CA LEU A 319 8.46 3.33 -17.05
C LEU A 319 9.44 2.17 -17.18
N GLU A 320 9.10 1.16 -17.98
CA GLU A 320 9.95 -0.02 -18.19
C GLU A 320 11.22 0.31 -18.96
N LYS A 321 11.16 1.22 -19.95
CA LYS A 321 12.33 1.72 -20.67
C LYS A 321 13.37 2.34 -19.74
N ASP A 322 12.91 3.07 -18.72
CA ASP A 322 13.74 3.78 -17.76
C ASP A 322 14.00 2.96 -16.47
N GLU A 323 13.64 1.67 -16.46
CA GLU A 323 13.81 0.74 -15.33
C GLU A 323 13.17 1.27 -14.04
N VAL A 324 12.00 1.95 -14.17
CA VAL A 324 11.20 2.43 -13.05
C VAL A 324 10.14 1.39 -12.73
N GLY A 325 10.16 0.86 -11.51
CA GLY A 325 9.10 -0.01 -11.01
C GLY A 325 7.79 0.77 -10.83
N TRP A 326 6.66 0.06 -10.80
CA TRP A 326 5.34 0.68 -10.74
C TRP A 326 4.32 -0.15 -9.96
N ALA A 327 3.29 0.51 -9.42
CA ALA A 327 2.04 -0.09 -8.96
C ALA A 327 0.86 0.76 -9.45
N PHE A 328 -0.01 0.14 -10.23
CA PHE A 328 -1.17 0.85 -10.76
C PHE A 328 -2.35 0.80 -9.78
N TRP A 329 -3.29 1.72 -9.93
CA TRP A 329 -4.50 1.85 -9.14
C TRP A 329 -5.74 1.59 -10.00
N PRO A 330 -6.78 0.91 -9.50
CA PRO A 330 -6.79 -0.01 -8.35
C PRO A 330 -6.95 -1.48 -8.79
N TYR A 331 -6.86 -2.41 -7.85
CA TYR A 331 -7.17 -3.82 -8.11
C TYR A 331 -8.66 -4.03 -8.43
N LYS A 332 -9.56 -3.54 -7.55
CA LYS A 332 -11.03 -3.68 -7.69
C LYS A 332 -11.70 -2.31 -7.69
N LYS A 333 -12.69 -2.11 -8.59
CA LYS A 333 -13.54 -0.91 -8.60
C LYS A 333 -14.92 -1.21 -9.18
N MET A 334 -15.97 -0.54 -8.71
CA MET A 334 -17.32 -0.70 -9.21
C MET A 334 -17.46 -0.10 -10.62
N ASP A 335 -18.11 -0.86 -11.55
CA ASP A 335 -18.45 -0.43 -12.91
C ASP A 335 -17.29 0.28 -13.65
N SER A 336 -16.04 -0.24 -13.51
CA SER A 336 -14.85 0.39 -14.07
C SER A 336 -14.11 -0.54 -15.03
N ALA A 337 -13.64 -0.01 -16.16
CA ALA A 337 -12.70 -0.68 -17.03
C ALA A 337 -11.23 -0.49 -16.62
N SER A 338 -10.93 0.56 -15.82
CA SER A 338 -9.59 0.90 -15.35
C SER A 338 -9.31 0.29 -13.98
N SER A 339 -9.30 -1.02 -13.91
CA SER A 339 -8.96 -1.84 -12.74
C SER A 339 -8.72 -3.28 -13.20
N PHE A 340 -8.10 -4.14 -12.40
CA PHE A 340 -7.92 -5.55 -12.81
C PHE A 340 -9.25 -6.28 -12.90
N VAL A 341 -10.10 -6.06 -11.91
CA VAL A 341 -11.45 -6.63 -11.90
C VAL A 341 -12.48 -5.55 -11.50
N THR A 342 -13.67 -5.67 -12.04
CA THR A 342 -14.79 -4.81 -11.71
C THR A 342 -15.95 -5.61 -11.13
N TRP A 343 -16.68 -5.03 -10.20
CA TRP A 343 -17.96 -5.58 -9.73
C TRP A 343 -19.13 -4.70 -10.18
N GLN A 344 -20.27 -5.32 -10.32
CA GLN A 344 -21.48 -4.64 -10.77
C GLN A 344 -22.11 -3.83 -9.63
N LYS A 345 -22.77 -2.74 -10.00
CA LYS A 345 -23.56 -1.91 -9.08
C LYS A 345 -24.58 -2.79 -8.32
N PRO A 346 -24.67 -2.66 -6.98
CA PRO A 346 -25.62 -3.43 -6.18
C PRO A 346 -27.08 -3.10 -6.48
N ALA A 347 -27.98 -3.99 -6.11
CA ALA A 347 -29.42 -3.71 -6.14
C ALA A 347 -29.75 -2.45 -5.32
N TYR A 348 -30.70 -1.64 -5.77
CA TYR A 348 -31.14 -0.38 -5.12
C TYR A 348 -30.04 0.65 -4.89
N TRP A 349 -28.83 0.49 -5.48
CA TRP A 349 -27.70 1.38 -5.22
C TRP A 349 -27.92 2.80 -5.73
N ASP A 350 -28.76 2.99 -6.77
CA ASP A 350 -29.14 4.33 -7.26
C ASP A 350 -29.93 5.15 -6.21
N GLU A 351 -30.76 4.49 -5.38
CA GLU A 351 -31.44 5.14 -4.25
C GLU A 351 -30.41 5.56 -3.18
N ILE A 352 -29.41 4.71 -2.92
CA ILE A 352 -28.32 5.01 -1.99
C ILE A 352 -27.50 6.21 -2.49
N ILE A 353 -27.12 6.23 -3.76
CA ILE A 353 -26.39 7.35 -4.37
C ILE A 353 -27.20 8.64 -4.29
N ALA A 354 -28.49 8.60 -4.67
CA ALA A 354 -29.34 9.77 -4.65
C ALA A 354 -29.47 10.37 -3.22
N TYR A 355 -29.64 9.52 -2.22
CA TYR A 355 -29.66 9.93 -0.83
C TYR A 355 -28.31 10.48 -0.34
N GLY A 356 -27.21 9.86 -0.73
CA GLY A 356 -25.85 10.29 -0.39
C GLY A 356 -25.49 11.69 -0.92
N ARG A 357 -26.07 12.08 -2.06
CA ARG A 357 -25.90 13.42 -2.66
C ARG A 357 -26.70 14.53 -1.99
N MET A 358 -27.63 14.17 -1.12
CA MET A 358 -28.41 15.19 -0.39
C MET A 358 -27.52 15.88 0.65
N PRO A 359 -27.74 17.19 0.91
CA PRO A 359 -27.08 17.87 2.04
C PRO A 359 -27.24 17.07 3.32
N GLY A 360 -26.19 17.04 4.15
CA GLY A 360 -26.24 16.40 5.46
C GLY A 360 -27.35 16.97 6.36
N ASN A 361 -27.52 16.38 7.52
CA ASN A 361 -28.61 16.72 8.48
C ASN A 361 -28.52 18.12 9.09
N THR A 362 -27.52 18.93 8.70
CA THR A 362 -27.44 20.35 9.06
C THR A 362 -28.39 21.26 8.26
N GLY A 363 -29.04 20.71 7.20
CA GLY A 363 -30.03 21.41 6.39
C GLY A 363 -31.46 21.10 6.83
N ASP A 364 -32.26 20.65 5.89
CA ASP A 364 -33.66 20.23 6.13
C ASP A 364 -33.72 18.77 6.58
N ALA A 365 -33.68 18.53 7.88
CA ALA A 365 -33.67 17.18 8.46
C ALA A 365 -34.95 16.39 8.14
N GLU A 366 -36.13 17.03 8.11
CA GLU A 366 -37.40 16.38 7.77
C GLU A 366 -37.36 15.86 6.33
N LYS A 367 -36.90 16.68 5.39
CA LYS A 367 -36.77 16.31 3.99
C LYS A 367 -35.77 15.17 3.80
N ARG A 368 -34.64 15.22 4.51
CA ARG A 368 -33.63 14.15 4.46
C ARG A 368 -34.20 12.83 5.01
N ILE A 369 -34.88 12.86 6.13
CA ILE A 369 -35.54 11.66 6.71
C ILE A 369 -36.57 11.09 5.74
N ALA A 370 -37.39 11.93 5.13
CA ALA A 370 -38.42 11.51 4.18
C ALA A 370 -37.84 10.90 2.88
N ALA A 371 -36.66 11.32 2.46
CA ALA A 371 -36.01 10.82 1.26
C ALA A 371 -35.13 9.59 1.49
N ARG A 372 -34.96 9.16 2.76
CA ARG A 372 -34.11 8.00 3.09
C ARG A 372 -34.69 6.73 2.43
N PRO A 373 -33.85 5.91 1.76
CA PRO A 373 -34.24 4.60 1.25
C PRO A 373 -34.90 3.73 2.33
N SER A 374 -35.85 2.90 1.95
CA SER A 374 -36.45 1.95 2.91
C SER A 374 -35.34 1.08 3.54
N LEU A 375 -35.59 0.63 4.79
CA LEU A 375 -34.61 -0.26 5.45
C LEU A 375 -34.48 -1.58 4.71
N GLU A 376 -35.53 -2.04 4.05
CA GLU A 376 -35.50 -3.23 3.20
C GLU A 376 -34.57 -3.05 2.00
N HIS A 377 -34.72 -1.93 1.24
CA HIS A 377 -33.86 -1.62 0.10
C HIS A 377 -32.40 -1.41 0.53
N ALA A 378 -32.18 -0.68 1.64
CA ALA A 378 -30.85 -0.46 2.17
C ALA A 378 -30.14 -1.80 2.53
N ARG A 379 -30.83 -2.69 3.24
CA ARG A 379 -30.30 -4.01 3.59
C ARG A 379 -30.01 -4.86 2.35
N ALA A 380 -30.92 -4.87 1.37
CA ALA A 380 -30.75 -5.58 0.12
C ALA A 380 -29.54 -5.03 -0.67
N ALA A 381 -29.37 -3.71 -0.71
CA ALA A 381 -28.21 -3.06 -1.34
C ALA A 381 -26.87 -3.50 -0.69
N PHE A 382 -26.80 -3.49 0.63
CA PHE A 382 -25.59 -3.89 1.36
C PHE A 382 -25.30 -5.38 1.25
N GLN A 383 -26.33 -6.23 1.25
CA GLN A 383 -26.15 -7.66 1.00
C GLN A 383 -25.63 -7.91 -0.42
N SER A 384 -26.22 -7.23 -1.43
CA SER A 384 -25.77 -7.31 -2.81
C SER A 384 -24.32 -6.80 -2.96
N LEU A 385 -23.93 -5.74 -2.26
CA LEU A 385 -22.56 -5.24 -2.27
C LEU A 385 -21.55 -6.28 -1.74
N LEU A 386 -21.89 -6.95 -0.61
CA LEU A 386 -21.03 -7.99 -0.04
C LEU A 386 -20.83 -9.20 -0.97
N GLU A 387 -21.85 -9.53 -1.77
CA GLU A 387 -21.73 -10.58 -2.77
C GLU A 387 -20.93 -10.12 -3.99
N ASN A 388 -21.22 -8.92 -4.51
CA ASN A 388 -20.63 -8.41 -5.75
C ASN A 388 -19.11 -8.14 -5.62
N VAL A 389 -18.60 -7.78 -4.44
CA VAL A 389 -17.16 -7.53 -4.25
C VAL A 389 -16.31 -8.81 -4.19
N ARG A 390 -16.94 -10.00 -4.06
CA ARG A 390 -16.20 -11.26 -4.09
C ARG A 390 -15.65 -11.53 -5.48
N LEU A 391 -14.40 -11.99 -5.57
CA LEU A 391 -13.74 -12.24 -6.86
C LEU A 391 -14.58 -13.12 -7.81
N ALA A 392 -15.27 -14.13 -7.27
CA ALA A 392 -16.12 -15.02 -8.06
C ALA A 392 -17.28 -14.32 -8.79
N HIS A 393 -17.67 -13.11 -8.32
CA HIS A 393 -18.74 -12.29 -8.91
C HIS A 393 -18.19 -11.09 -9.70
N CYS A 394 -16.87 -10.89 -9.69
CA CYS A 394 -16.23 -9.83 -10.45
C CYS A 394 -16.00 -10.24 -11.91
N GLN A 395 -15.92 -9.24 -12.78
CA GLN A 395 -15.50 -9.42 -14.16
C GLN A 395 -14.05 -8.99 -14.33
N THR A 396 -13.25 -9.77 -15.04
CA THR A 396 -11.85 -9.46 -15.35
C THR A 396 -11.76 -8.46 -16.49
N ASN A 397 -11.06 -7.35 -16.27
CA ASN A 397 -10.75 -6.35 -17.30
C ASN A 397 -9.48 -6.77 -18.08
N ALA A 398 -9.65 -7.72 -18.99
CA ALA A 398 -8.54 -8.27 -19.75
C ALA A 398 -7.78 -7.23 -20.59
N GLY A 399 -8.43 -6.16 -21.03
CA GLY A 399 -7.80 -5.03 -21.74
C GLY A 399 -6.80 -4.33 -20.85
N TYR A 400 -7.23 -3.94 -19.65
CA TYR A 400 -6.40 -3.25 -18.67
C TYR A 400 -5.18 -4.09 -18.23
N ILE A 401 -5.37 -5.38 -17.95
CA ILE A 401 -4.26 -6.28 -17.58
C ILE A 401 -3.23 -6.38 -18.73
N ARG A 402 -3.68 -6.50 -19.99
CA ARG A 402 -2.76 -6.51 -21.14
C ARG A 402 -2.05 -5.16 -21.36
N ALA A 403 -2.74 -4.05 -21.08
CA ALA A 403 -2.14 -2.72 -21.17
C ALA A 403 -0.96 -2.54 -20.20
N LEU A 404 -0.98 -3.26 -19.08
CA LEU A 404 0.12 -3.33 -18.12
C LEU A 404 1.25 -4.30 -18.51
N ASN A 405 1.26 -4.85 -19.74
CA ASN A 405 2.18 -5.92 -20.16
C ASN A 405 2.08 -7.20 -19.31
N LEU A 406 0.91 -7.45 -18.73
CA LEU A 406 0.66 -8.59 -17.85
C LEU A 406 -0.14 -9.68 -18.54
N THR A 407 -0.12 -10.87 -17.96
CA THR A 407 -0.87 -12.03 -18.43
C THR A 407 -2.29 -12.01 -17.89
N VAL A 408 -3.27 -12.19 -18.77
CA VAL A 408 -4.66 -12.43 -18.34
C VAL A 408 -4.79 -13.88 -17.88
N PRO A 409 -5.12 -14.14 -16.61
CA PRO A 409 -5.30 -15.51 -16.14
C PRO A 409 -6.34 -16.26 -16.96
N SER A 410 -6.07 -17.52 -17.30
CA SER A 410 -7.03 -18.36 -18.02
C SER A 410 -8.28 -18.54 -17.16
N ASN A 411 -9.44 -18.19 -17.73
CA ASN A 411 -10.74 -18.17 -17.04
C ASN A 411 -11.19 -19.54 -16.50
N GLU A 412 -10.69 -19.96 -15.35
CA GLU A 412 -11.41 -20.95 -14.54
C GLU A 412 -12.57 -20.33 -13.75
N LEU A 413 -12.50 -19.03 -13.45
CA LEU A 413 -13.54 -18.29 -12.71
C LEU A 413 -14.87 -18.18 -13.47
N ASN A 414 -14.86 -18.14 -14.81
CA ASN A 414 -16.09 -18.09 -15.63
C ASN A 414 -16.73 -19.47 -15.89
N ARG A 415 -16.16 -20.57 -15.42
CA ARG A 415 -16.71 -21.93 -15.63
C ARG A 415 -17.70 -22.38 -14.56
N ARG A 416 -17.86 -21.65 -13.47
CA ARG A 416 -18.92 -21.90 -12.49
C ARG A 416 -20.11 -20.99 -12.78
N LYS A 417 -20.77 -21.22 -13.93
CA LYS A 417 -22.18 -20.82 -14.08
C LYS A 417 -23.04 -21.90 -13.44
N PRO A 418 -24.13 -21.49 -12.75
CA PRO A 418 -25.02 -22.39 -12.04
C PRO A 418 -25.66 -23.42 -12.90
#